data_081027326fcd39c75f5067b7623590af
#
_entry.id   081027326fcd39c75f5067b7623590af
#
_cell.length_a   1.000
_cell.length_b   1.000
_cell.length_c   1.000
_cell.angle_alpha   90.00
_cell.angle_beta   90.00
_cell.angle_gamma   90.00
#
_symmetry.space_group_name_H-M   'P 1'
#
loop_
_entity.id
_entity.type
_entity.pdbx_description
1 polymer ?
#
loop_
_entity_poly.entity_id
_entity_poly.type
_entity_poly.pdbx_seq_one_letter_code
_entity_poly.pdbx_strand_id
1 'polypeptide(L)'
;EALAARLAAVVPRAEDDPEAQLAPFANPDVARRISAMIDRDLEVPGAEDVTARHRPGPRVVEWEGSTYLLPTVVRCDSPEHPLANREFLFPFAAVVEVPAETMPAVLGPTLAVTVLTADEGLRRRILASPHLQRLNLGPLPTWQVSWDQPHEGNLFEHLYLRRALQGLSGAA
;
A
#
# COMPACT_ATOMS: atom_id res chain seq x y z
N GLU A 1 -10.64 13.34 -1.57
CA GLU A 1 -10.38 14.70 -1.06
C GLU A 1 -9.91 14.67 0.41
N ALA A 2 -10.69 14.16 1.39
CA ALA A 2 -10.35 14.25 2.82
C ALA A 2 -9.00 13.62 3.17
N LEU A 3 -8.68 12.43 2.62
CA LEU A 3 -7.38 11.78 2.79
C LEU A 3 -6.24 12.66 2.24
N ALA A 4 -6.41 13.18 1.03
CA ALA A 4 -5.41 14.02 0.38
C ALA A 4 -5.12 15.30 1.16
N ALA A 5 -6.17 15.98 1.67
CA ALA A 5 -6.03 17.16 2.50
C ALA A 5 -5.25 16.88 3.79
N ARG A 6 -5.54 15.75 4.46
CA ARG A 6 -4.81 15.36 5.68
C ARG A 6 -3.36 15.01 5.40
N LEU A 7 -3.07 14.28 4.33
CA LEU A 7 -1.71 13.91 3.96
C LEU A 7 -0.89 15.10 3.44
N ALA A 8 -1.52 16.06 2.76
CA ALA A 8 -0.85 17.29 2.32
C ALA A 8 -0.38 18.17 3.48
N ALA A 9 -0.98 18.02 4.67
CA ALA A 9 -0.56 18.74 5.87
C ALA A 9 0.67 18.11 6.57
N VAL A 10 1.10 16.92 6.16
CA VAL A 10 2.30 16.27 6.71
C VAL A 10 3.54 16.90 6.07
N VAL A 11 4.38 17.50 6.93
CA VAL A 11 5.59 18.22 6.53
C VAL A 11 6.81 17.68 7.28
N PRO A 12 8.03 17.90 6.78
CA PRO A 12 9.23 17.57 7.52
C PRO A 12 9.27 18.27 8.88
N ARG A 13 9.80 17.58 9.88
CA ARG A 13 9.98 18.07 11.25
C ARG A 13 11.34 17.62 11.79
N ALA A 14 11.79 18.21 12.88
CA ALA A 14 13.01 17.82 13.56
C ALA A 14 12.95 16.34 14.02
N GLU A 15 14.11 15.69 14.05
CA GLU A 15 14.21 14.26 14.37
C GLU A 15 13.68 13.94 15.80
N ASP A 16 13.82 14.88 16.71
CA ASP A 16 13.36 14.78 18.09
C ASP A 16 11.90 15.24 18.31
N ASP A 17 11.22 15.72 17.26
CA ASP A 17 9.80 16.08 17.32
C ASP A 17 8.96 14.79 17.35
N PRO A 18 8.16 14.53 18.43
CA PRO A 18 7.32 13.35 18.52
C PRO A 18 6.21 13.29 17.44
N GLU A 19 5.93 14.41 16.78
CA GLU A 19 4.99 14.51 15.65
C GLU A 19 5.67 14.30 14.28
N ALA A 20 6.98 13.97 14.24
CA ALA A 20 7.67 13.69 12.99
C ALA A 20 7.11 12.40 12.34
N GLN A 21 6.67 12.52 11.09
CA GLN A 21 6.03 11.42 10.34
C GLN A 21 6.74 11.09 9.03
N LEU A 22 7.76 11.86 8.66
CA LEU A 22 8.50 11.67 7.42
C LEU A 22 9.97 11.37 7.72
N ALA A 23 10.51 10.40 6.98
CA ALA A 23 11.95 10.15 6.94
C ALA A 23 12.57 10.82 5.71
N PRO A 24 13.78 11.38 5.82
CA PRO A 24 14.53 11.92 4.69
C PRO A 24 15.04 10.78 3.79
N PHE A 25 15.30 11.10 2.54
CA PHE A 25 16.00 10.20 1.64
C PHE A 25 17.50 10.30 1.86
N ALA A 26 18.16 9.17 2.10
CA ALA A 26 19.62 9.09 2.21
C ALA A 26 20.32 9.52 0.91
N ASN A 27 19.68 9.32 -0.24
CA ASN A 27 20.14 9.80 -1.54
C ASN A 27 19.09 10.72 -2.17
N PRO A 28 19.33 12.02 -2.24
CA PRO A 28 18.42 13.01 -2.83
C PRO A 28 18.00 12.70 -4.26
N ASP A 29 18.88 12.09 -5.06
CA ASP A 29 18.57 11.77 -6.46
C ASP A 29 17.51 10.67 -6.59
N VAL A 30 17.39 9.80 -5.59
CA VAL A 30 16.31 8.80 -5.55
C VAL A 30 14.96 9.50 -5.38
N ALA A 31 14.85 10.46 -4.46
CA ALA A 31 13.63 11.24 -4.27
C ALA A 31 13.22 11.99 -5.55
N ARG A 32 14.19 12.66 -6.18
CA ARG A 32 13.95 13.39 -7.44
C ARG A 32 13.52 12.47 -8.58
N ARG A 33 14.16 11.28 -8.72
CA ARG A 33 13.76 10.28 -9.74
C ARG A 33 12.37 9.75 -9.50
N ILE A 34 12.01 9.44 -8.25
CA ILE A 34 10.63 8.99 -7.92
C ILE A 34 9.62 10.07 -8.28
N SER A 35 9.89 11.34 -7.90
CA SER A 35 9.00 12.44 -8.27
C SER A 35 8.85 12.58 -9.79
N ALA A 36 9.94 12.56 -10.53
CA ALA A 36 9.93 12.65 -11.99
C ALA A 36 9.20 11.46 -12.65
N MET A 37 9.28 10.26 -12.07
CA MET A 37 8.51 9.10 -12.55
C MET A 37 7.00 9.33 -12.36
N ILE A 38 6.59 9.85 -11.21
CA ILE A 38 5.17 10.16 -10.95
C ILE A 38 4.69 11.25 -11.91
N ASP A 39 5.47 12.33 -12.09
CA ASP A 39 5.10 13.44 -12.96
C ASP A 39 4.96 12.97 -14.42
N ARG A 40 5.89 12.14 -14.91
CA ARG A 40 5.79 11.54 -16.24
C ARG A 40 4.55 10.64 -16.38
N ASP A 41 4.26 9.80 -15.38
CA ASP A 41 3.14 8.87 -15.44
C ASP A 41 1.79 9.62 -15.27
N LEU A 42 1.78 10.83 -14.68
CA LEU A 42 0.64 11.76 -14.66
C LEU A 42 0.35 12.42 -16.01
N GLU A 43 1.31 12.42 -16.96
CA GLU A 43 1.05 12.86 -18.34
C GLU A 43 0.13 11.89 -19.10
N VAL A 44 0.03 10.64 -18.63
CA VAL A 44 -0.94 9.68 -19.16
C VAL A 44 -2.34 10.10 -18.70
N PRO A 45 -3.32 10.27 -19.60
CA PRO A 45 -4.67 10.65 -19.24
C PRO A 45 -5.33 9.67 -18.27
N GLY A 46 -6.18 10.18 -17.35
CA GLY A 46 -6.93 9.36 -16.40
C GLY A 46 -6.31 9.26 -15.02
N ALA A 47 -5.36 10.13 -14.68
CA ALA A 47 -4.88 10.25 -13.31
C ALA A 47 -4.67 11.71 -12.89
N GLU A 48 -4.74 11.96 -11.58
CA GLU A 48 -4.55 13.27 -10.99
C GLU A 48 -3.88 13.16 -9.60
N ASP A 49 -2.85 13.98 -9.32
CA ASP A 49 -2.32 14.17 -7.97
C ASP A 49 -3.30 15.03 -7.15
N VAL A 50 -4.15 14.36 -6.38
CA VAL A 50 -5.18 15.05 -5.56
C VAL A 50 -4.54 15.83 -4.40
N THR A 51 -3.36 15.40 -3.90
CA THR A 51 -2.65 16.14 -2.85
C THR A 51 -2.09 17.47 -3.34
N ALA A 52 -1.80 17.61 -4.63
CA ALA A 52 -1.30 18.86 -5.21
C ALA A 52 -2.31 20.03 -5.05
N ARG A 53 -3.61 19.74 -4.94
CA ARG A 53 -4.65 20.75 -4.68
C ARG A 53 -4.56 21.35 -3.27
N HIS A 54 -3.96 20.64 -2.34
CA HIS A 54 -3.89 20.99 -0.92
C HIS A 54 -2.47 21.33 -0.46
N ARG A 55 -1.47 21.10 -1.31
CA ARG A 55 -0.06 21.36 -1.02
C ARG A 55 0.42 22.63 -1.74
N PRO A 56 1.05 23.59 -1.04
CA PRO A 56 1.43 24.88 -1.62
C PRO A 56 2.69 24.83 -2.48
N GLY A 57 3.30 23.66 -2.73
CA GLY A 57 4.57 23.57 -3.43
C GLY A 57 4.84 22.20 -4.03
N PRO A 58 6.07 21.95 -4.47
CA PRO A 58 6.48 20.70 -5.09
C PRO A 58 6.44 19.53 -4.09
N ARG A 59 6.40 18.30 -4.63
CA ARG A 59 6.46 17.06 -3.85
C ARG A 59 7.81 16.84 -3.20
N VAL A 60 8.89 17.24 -3.86
CA VAL A 60 10.25 17.18 -3.33
C VAL A 60 10.53 18.45 -2.56
N VAL A 61 10.95 18.32 -1.31
CA VAL A 61 11.32 19.47 -0.47
C VAL A 61 12.68 19.23 0.19
N GLU A 62 13.43 20.34 0.32
CA GLU A 62 14.66 20.36 1.12
C GLU A 62 14.34 21.01 2.47
N TRP A 63 14.73 20.34 3.55
CA TRP A 63 14.53 20.85 4.91
C TRP A 63 15.71 20.43 5.78
N GLU A 64 16.32 21.39 6.46
CA GLU A 64 17.53 21.19 7.31
C GLU A 64 18.63 20.34 6.65
N GLY A 65 18.90 20.60 5.35
CA GLY A 65 19.95 19.90 4.60
C GLY A 65 19.58 18.48 4.16
N SER A 66 18.35 18.05 4.38
CA SER A 66 17.84 16.74 3.99
C SER A 66 16.72 16.87 2.95
N THR A 67 16.62 15.87 2.08
CA THR A 67 15.61 15.81 1.00
C THR A 67 14.47 14.90 1.40
N TYR A 68 13.24 15.38 1.26
CA TYR A 68 12.01 14.63 1.55
C TYR A 68 11.11 14.55 0.33
N LEU A 69 10.34 13.45 0.25
CA LEU A 69 9.16 13.36 -0.61
C LEU A 69 7.89 13.48 0.27
N LEU A 70 7.10 14.50 -0.01
CA LEU A 70 5.84 14.72 0.68
C LEU A 70 4.80 13.68 0.26
N PRO A 71 3.92 13.24 1.18
CA PRO A 71 2.88 12.26 0.90
C PRO A 71 2.07 12.63 -0.34
N THR A 72 1.76 11.62 -1.15
CA THR A 72 1.08 11.83 -2.42
C THR A 72 -0.07 10.85 -2.60
N VAL A 73 -1.25 11.36 -2.90
CA VAL A 73 -2.43 10.59 -3.26
C VAL A 73 -2.79 10.90 -4.70
N VAL A 74 -2.79 9.87 -5.53
CA VAL A 74 -3.21 9.96 -6.93
C VAL A 74 -4.56 9.28 -7.09
N ARG A 75 -5.53 9.95 -7.72
CA ARG A 75 -6.75 9.31 -8.20
C ARG A 75 -6.52 8.84 -9.62
N CYS A 76 -6.85 7.58 -9.89
CA CYS A 76 -6.84 7.02 -11.24
C CYS A 76 -8.26 6.62 -11.64
N ASP A 77 -8.64 6.89 -12.88
CA ASP A 77 -9.96 6.55 -13.44
C ASP A 77 -10.05 5.07 -13.83
N SER A 78 -8.91 4.40 -13.94
CA SER A 78 -8.82 2.98 -14.30
C SER A 78 -7.71 2.26 -13.56
N PRO A 79 -7.90 0.96 -13.19
CA PRO A 79 -6.84 0.13 -12.62
C PRO A 79 -5.69 -0.17 -13.60
N GLU A 80 -5.87 0.04 -14.89
CA GLU A 80 -4.82 -0.11 -15.92
C GLU A 80 -3.87 1.09 -16.00
N HIS A 81 -4.21 2.21 -15.36
CA HIS A 81 -3.32 3.37 -15.35
C HIS A 81 -1.98 3.04 -14.68
N PRO A 82 -0.82 3.49 -15.21
CA PRO A 82 0.50 3.15 -14.68
C PRO A 82 0.67 3.42 -13.18
N LEU A 83 0.05 4.48 -12.65
CA LEU A 83 0.12 4.82 -11.23
C LEU A 83 -0.84 4.02 -10.34
N ALA A 84 -1.85 3.34 -10.91
CA ALA A 84 -2.83 2.59 -10.13
C ALA A 84 -2.23 1.39 -9.41
N ASN A 85 -1.20 0.75 -10.01
CA ASN A 85 -0.53 -0.45 -9.50
C ASN A 85 0.96 -0.19 -9.20
N ARG A 86 1.33 1.05 -8.92
CA ARG A 86 2.71 1.42 -8.62
C ARG A 86 2.92 1.49 -7.12
N GLU A 87 3.99 0.88 -6.65
CA GLU A 87 4.49 1.01 -5.29
C GLU A 87 5.76 1.85 -5.27
N PHE A 88 5.90 2.71 -4.26
CA PHE A 88 7.07 3.54 -4.05
C PHE A 88 7.50 3.49 -2.59
N LEU A 89 8.79 3.66 -2.32
CA LEU A 89 9.37 3.70 -0.97
C LEU A 89 9.20 5.09 -0.31
N PHE A 90 7.98 5.61 -0.35
CA PHE A 90 7.57 6.81 0.40
C PHE A 90 6.04 6.77 0.56
N PRO A 91 5.41 7.64 1.39
CA PRO A 91 3.96 7.65 1.57
C PRO A 91 3.22 8.00 0.27
N PHE A 92 2.86 6.99 -0.49
CA PHE A 92 2.14 7.08 -1.76
C PHE A 92 0.89 6.20 -1.72
N ALA A 93 -0.21 6.69 -2.26
CA ALA A 93 -1.43 5.91 -2.44
C ALA A 93 -2.09 6.23 -3.79
N ALA A 94 -2.49 5.20 -4.52
CA ALA A 94 -3.41 5.33 -5.64
C ALA A 94 -4.84 4.99 -5.18
N VAL A 95 -5.81 5.76 -5.66
CA VAL A 95 -7.24 5.54 -5.42
C VAL A 95 -7.91 5.29 -6.75
N VAL A 96 -8.53 4.12 -6.88
CA VAL A 96 -9.22 3.70 -8.11
C VAL A 96 -10.64 3.28 -7.75
N GLU A 97 -11.61 3.77 -8.48
CA GLU A 97 -13.00 3.35 -8.35
C GLU A 97 -13.27 2.18 -9.29
N VAL A 98 -13.70 1.06 -8.73
CA VAL A 98 -14.01 -0.15 -9.48
C VAL A 98 -15.33 -0.77 -9.01
N PRO A 99 -16.10 -1.45 -9.88
CA PRO A 99 -17.29 -2.18 -9.47
C PRO A 99 -16.96 -3.25 -8.42
N ALA A 100 -17.82 -3.41 -7.42
CA ALA A 100 -17.61 -4.39 -6.35
C ALA A 100 -17.50 -5.83 -6.86
N GLU A 101 -18.14 -6.14 -7.98
CA GLU A 101 -18.11 -7.47 -8.62
C GLU A 101 -16.74 -7.81 -9.17
N THR A 102 -16.01 -6.84 -9.71
CA THR A 102 -14.69 -7.03 -10.33
C THR A 102 -13.54 -6.78 -9.37
N MET A 103 -13.78 -6.16 -8.22
CA MET A 103 -12.76 -5.77 -7.26
C MET A 103 -11.81 -6.91 -6.85
N PRO A 104 -12.26 -8.15 -6.55
CA PRO A 104 -11.34 -9.24 -6.21
C PRO A 104 -10.36 -9.60 -7.32
N ALA A 105 -10.80 -9.51 -8.58
CA ALA A 105 -9.96 -9.77 -9.75
C ALA A 105 -8.96 -8.63 -9.99
N VAL A 106 -9.38 -7.37 -9.78
CA VAL A 106 -8.53 -6.19 -9.91
C VAL A 106 -7.42 -6.18 -8.85
N LEU A 107 -7.73 -6.59 -7.61
CA LEU A 107 -6.73 -6.68 -6.55
C LEU A 107 -5.59 -7.65 -6.90
N GLY A 108 -5.89 -8.76 -7.59
CA GLY A 108 -4.87 -9.75 -7.92
C GLY A 108 -4.10 -10.29 -6.71
N PRO A 109 -2.88 -10.80 -6.92
CA PRO A 109 -1.99 -11.21 -5.83
C PRO A 109 -1.60 -10.01 -4.97
N THR A 110 -2.00 -10.02 -3.69
CA THR A 110 -1.81 -8.90 -2.78
C THR A 110 -1.37 -9.40 -1.40
N LEU A 111 -0.35 -8.77 -0.85
CA LEU A 111 0.25 -9.15 0.43
C LEU A 111 -0.70 -8.88 1.60
N ALA A 112 -1.28 -7.68 1.68
CA ALA A 112 -2.15 -7.29 2.77
C ALA A 112 -3.35 -6.47 2.26
N VAL A 113 -4.55 -6.84 2.68
CA VAL A 113 -5.80 -6.15 2.33
C VAL A 113 -6.58 -5.83 3.61
N THR A 114 -7.07 -4.60 3.71
CA THR A 114 -8.06 -4.22 4.72
C THR A 114 -9.36 -3.88 4.03
N VAL A 115 -10.44 -4.58 4.41
CA VAL A 115 -11.77 -4.44 3.81
C VAL A 115 -12.70 -3.71 4.76
N LEU A 116 -13.17 -2.53 4.34
CA LEU A 116 -14.13 -1.69 5.04
C LEU A 116 -15.44 -1.70 4.25
N THR A 117 -16.31 -2.64 4.52
CA THR A 117 -17.60 -2.76 3.84
C THR A 117 -18.66 -3.41 4.72
N ALA A 118 -19.92 -3.03 4.54
CA ALA A 118 -21.09 -3.70 5.06
C ALA A 118 -21.71 -4.70 4.05
N ASP A 119 -21.20 -4.74 2.81
CA ASP A 119 -21.68 -5.67 1.78
C ASP A 119 -21.15 -7.08 2.06
N GLU A 120 -22.01 -7.96 2.55
CA GLU A 120 -21.70 -9.36 2.83
C GLU A 120 -21.37 -10.17 1.56
N GLY A 121 -21.88 -9.76 0.40
CA GLY A 121 -21.54 -10.36 -0.89
C GLY A 121 -20.09 -10.09 -1.27
N LEU A 122 -19.65 -8.83 -1.15
CA LEU A 122 -18.26 -8.43 -1.38
C LEU A 122 -17.34 -9.11 -0.38
N ARG A 123 -17.69 -9.13 0.92
CA ARG A 123 -16.89 -9.81 1.96
C ARG A 123 -16.64 -11.28 1.62
N ARG A 124 -17.69 -12.02 1.22
CA ARG A 124 -17.57 -13.43 0.83
C ARG A 124 -16.67 -13.62 -0.38
N ARG A 125 -16.78 -12.75 -1.39
CA ARG A 125 -15.92 -12.82 -2.58
C ARG A 125 -14.45 -12.58 -2.24
N ILE A 126 -14.16 -11.58 -1.40
CA ILE A 126 -12.79 -11.29 -0.94
C ILE A 126 -12.24 -12.45 -0.11
N LEU A 127 -13.02 -13.00 0.83
CA LEU A 127 -12.62 -14.15 1.64
C LEU A 127 -12.33 -15.41 0.80
N ALA A 128 -13.03 -15.58 -0.31
CA ALA A 128 -12.82 -16.70 -1.23
C ALA A 128 -11.61 -16.49 -2.18
N SER A 129 -10.99 -15.31 -2.21
CA SER A 129 -9.87 -15.02 -3.09
C SER A 129 -8.59 -15.72 -2.60
N PRO A 130 -8.00 -16.64 -3.38
CA PRO A 130 -6.81 -17.38 -2.97
C PRO A 130 -5.51 -16.57 -3.07
N HIS A 131 -5.57 -15.37 -3.63
CA HIS A 131 -4.39 -14.54 -3.92
C HIS A 131 -4.09 -13.50 -2.83
N LEU A 132 -4.96 -13.39 -1.81
CA LEU A 132 -4.78 -12.46 -0.72
C LEU A 132 -4.11 -13.18 0.45
N GLN A 133 -2.89 -12.78 0.81
CA GLN A 133 -2.12 -13.48 1.84
C GLN A 133 -2.58 -13.11 3.24
N ARG A 134 -2.84 -11.82 3.47
CA ARG A 134 -3.35 -11.31 4.72
C ARG A 134 -4.60 -10.49 4.48
N LEU A 135 -5.66 -10.80 5.21
CA LEU A 135 -6.95 -10.13 5.09
C LEU A 135 -7.43 -9.63 6.46
N ASN A 136 -7.60 -8.33 6.56
CA ASN A 136 -8.23 -7.68 7.69
C ASN A 136 -9.68 -7.30 7.33
N LEU A 137 -10.63 -7.63 8.20
CA LEU A 137 -12.02 -7.22 8.06
C LEU A 137 -12.34 -6.16 9.12
N GLY A 138 -12.79 -4.99 8.69
CA GLY A 138 -13.05 -3.84 9.54
C GLY A 138 -11.84 -2.88 9.64
N PRO A 139 -11.90 -1.88 10.52
CA PRO A 139 -10.92 -0.80 10.61
C PRO A 139 -9.64 -1.23 11.35
N LEU A 140 -9.02 -2.30 10.88
CA LEU A 140 -7.75 -2.81 11.42
C LEU A 140 -6.60 -2.24 10.59
N PRO A 141 -5.61 -1.57 11.22
CA PRO A 141 -4.44 -1.07 10.54
C PRO A 141 -3.56 -2.24 10.07
N THR A 142 -2.94 -2.10 8.90
CA THR A 142 -2.08 -3.15 8.32
C THR A 142 -0.82 -3.44 9.14
N TRP A 143 -0.37 -2.51 9.97
CA TRP A 143 0.77 -2.68 10.88
C TRP A 143 0.43 -3.42 12.18
N GLN A 144 -0.86 -3.59 12.50
CA GLN A 144 -1.28 -4.36 13.68
C GLN A 144 -1.16 -5.85 13.38
N VAL A 145 -0.13 -6.49 13.89
CA VAL A 145 0.15 -7.92 13.72
C VAL A 145 0.10 -8.65 15.07
N SER A 146 -0.18 -9.95 15.04
CA SER A 146 -0.10 -10.84 16.20
C SER A 146 0.61 -12.13 15.80
N TRP A 147 0.99 -12.96 16.78
CA TRP A 147 1.70 -14.22 16.51
C TRP A 147 0.92 -15.20 15.64
N ASP A 148 -0.40 -15.22 15.78
CA ASP A 148 -1.33 -16.05 14.99
C ASP A 148 -1.76 -15.39 13.68
N GLN A 149 -1.45 -14.11 13.50
CA GLN A 149 -1.78 -13.28 12.34
C GLN A 149 -0.52 -12.51 11.90
N PRO A 150 0.51 -13.20 11.39
CA PRO A 150 1.74 -12.53 10.97
C PRO A 150 1.51 -11.59 9.78
N HIS A 151 2.49 -10.74 9.51
CA HIS A 151 2.40 -9.78 8.41
C HIS A 151 2.28 -10.50 7.05
N GLU A 152 2.99 -11.61 6.90
CA GLU A 152 3.02 -12.40 5.66
C GLU A 152 2.76 -13.87 5.93
N GLY A 153 1.99 -14.50 5.03
CA GLY A 153 1.78 -15.92 5.03
C GLY A 153 0.97 -16.46 6.21
N ASN A 154 1.06 -17.76 6.40
CA ASN A 154 0.40 -18.50 7.47
C ASN A 154 1.46 -19.12 8.37
N LEU A 155 1.51 -18.72 9.63
CA LEU A 155 2.47 -19.24 10.60
C LEU A 155 2.40 -20.76 10.74
N PHE A 156 1.18 -21.34 10.69
CA PHE A 156 0.99 -22.78 10.80
C PHE A 156 1.67 -23.53 9.64
N GLU A 157 1.50 -23.07 8.40
CA GLU A 157 2.14 -23.68 7.23
C GLU A 157 3.67 -23.52 7.25
N HIS A 158 4.17 -22.42 7.82
CA HIS A 158 5.59 -22.19 8.00
C HIS A 158 6.22 -23.12 9.04
N LEU A 159 5.54 -23.35 10.17
CA LEU A 159 6.02 -24.19 11.26
C LEU A 159 5.80 -25.69 11.00
N TYR A 160 4.72 -26.06 10.29
CA TYR A 160 4.29 -27.43 10.10
C TYR A 160 4.26 -27.80 8.61
N LEU A 161 5.44 -28.04 8.05
CA LEU A 161 5.55 -28.57 6.69
C LEU A 161 4.88 -29.95 6.60
N ARG A 162 4.03 -30.12 5.60
CA ARG A 162 3.49 -31.43 5.26
C ARG A 162 4.63 -32.33 4.78
N ARG A 163 4.93 -33.39 5.53
CA ARG A 163 5.90 -34.40 5.13
C ARG A 163 5.17 -35.54 4.44
N ALA A 164 5.60 -35.89 3.22
CA ALA A 164 5.28 -37.19 2.66
C ALA A 164 6.18 -38.26 3.34
N LEU A 165 5.56 -39.21 3.99
CA LEU A 165 6.26 -40.35 4.61
C LEU A 165 5.79 -41.65 3.95
N GLN A 166 6.72 -42.43 3.40
CA GLN A 166 6.48 -43.78 2.90
C GLN A 166 7.37 -44.72 3.67
N GLY A 167 6.80 -45.73 4.28
CA GLY A 167 7.52 -46.80 4.97
C GLY A 167 7.18 -48.16 4.37
N LEU A 168 8.14 -49.09 4.37
CA LEU A 168 7.85 -50.51 4.08
C LEU A 168 7.18 -51.10 5.31
N SER A 169 6.00 -51.69 5.14
CA SER A 169 5.37 -52.51 6.17
C SER A 169 6.24 -53.74 6.46
N GLY A 170 6.93 -53.75 7.60
CA GLY A 170 7.71 -54.91 8.00
C GLY A 170 9.13 -54.67 8.52
N ALA A 171 9.56 -53.40 8.69
CA ALA A 171 10.78 -53.11 9.46
C ALA A 171 10.37 -52.79 10.92
N ALA A 172 10.28 -53.86 11.74
CA ALA A 172 10.26 -53.81 13.19
C ALA A 172 11.69 -54.02 13.69
#